data_62766375efd45770298af9e196eb776b
#
_entry.id   62766375efd45770298af9e196eb776b
#
_cell.length_a   1.000
_cell.length_b   1.000
_cell.length_c   1.000
_cell.angle_alpha   90.00
_cell.angle_beta   90.00
_cell.angle_gamma   90.00
#
_symmetry.space_group_name_H-M   'P 1'
#
loop_
_entity.id
_entity.type
_entity.pdbx_description
1 polymer ?
#
loop_
_entity_poly.entity_id
_entity_poly.type
_entity_poly.pdbx_seq_one_letter_code
_entity_poly.pdbx_strand_id
1 'polypeptide(L)'
;MSAPVRRISARTGLDETSADGTFKRTDAAWRSTISREPGSTFPPEKDRYHLYVAHACPWAHRTLMARALKGLEDVISITVVMPIWQRTTPDNPNDEHTGWMFADHSSSGNNVVTNSAGLGGPFPSSYPSNEADPIFNARSVRNIYQKVGDKDGKYSVPILFDKKLQTIVSNESSEIIQMLNSQFDEYASCSEVDLEPEDLKEAMESVDSWIYPSLNNGVYRCGFATTQEAYDTAIDELTAAFDRAEDILSSQRYIAGDRFTLSDIRLFVTLLRFDEVYVVYFKTNTRSVANSPVLLNYCRDIYQMPGVAETVDMHQIKEHYFCSHPDLNKFSIIPRGPDFERMLQAPHNRGSFEVKRRRISQAAVSDEEKHSLKSDESVVSTL
;
A
#
# COMPACT_ATOMS: atom_id res chain seq x y z
N MET A 1 0.22 13.78 -47.47
CA MET A 1 -0.32 13.05 -46.31
C MET A 1 0.80 12.96 -45.29
N SER A 2 0.77 13.75 -44.20
CA SER A 2 1.75 13.65 -43.13
C SER A 2 1.51 12.34 -42.38
N ALA A 3 2.59 11.61 -42.09
CA ALA A 3 2.54 10.39 -41.28
C ALA A 3 1.85 10.69 -39.95
N PRO A 4 1.04 9.76 -39.41
CA PRO A 4 0.42 9.97 -38.11
C PRO A 4 1.53 10.12 -37.06
N VAL A 5 1.52 11.23 -36.35
CA VAL A 5 2.42 11.47 -35.20
C VAL A 5 2.13 10.33 -34.22
N ARG A 6 3.15 9.51 -33.98
CA ARG A 6 3.08 8.41 -33.01
C ARG A 6 2.89 9.04 -31.65
N ARG A 7 1.64 9.02 -31.11
CA ARG A 7 1.39 9.44 -29.74
C ARG A 7 2.32 8.61 -28.83
N ILE A 8 3.11 9.29 -28.02
CA ILE A 8 3.92 8.63 -26.99
C ILE A 8 2.90 8.21 -25.93
N SER A 9 2.51 6.94 -25.96
CA SER A 9 1.54 6.38 -25.00
C SER A 9 2.24 6.09 -23.67
N ALA A 10 2.47 7.11 -22.89
CA ALA A 10 2.75 6.92 -21.49
C ALA A 10 1.43 6.50 -20.82
N ARG A 11 1.45 5.41 -20.07
CA ARG A 11 0.25 4.76 -19.54
C ARG A 11 -0.12 5.30 -18.16
N THR A 12 -1.39 5.57 -17.98
CA THR A 12 -1.98 5.78 -16.65
C THR A 12 -2.81 4.55 -16.24
N GLY A 13 -3.24 4.46 -14.97
CA GLY A 13 -4.16 3.40 -14.56
C GLY A 13 -5.48 3.37 -15.34
N LEU A 14 -5.88 4.50 -15.95
CA LEU A 14 -7.07 4.59 -16.80
C LEU A 14 -6.90 3.88 -18.15
N ASP A 15 -5.66 3.73 -18.62
CA ASP A 15 -5.34 3.05 -19.88
C ASP A 15 -5.31 1.51 -19.74
N GLU A 16 -5.53 0.98 -18.53
CA GLU A 16 -5.50 -0.45 -18.22
C GLU A 16 -6.88 -1.13 -18.30
N THR A 17 -7.84 -0.50 -18.98
CA THR A 17 -9.18 -1.05 -19.19
C THR A 17 -9.26 -1.80 -20.53
N SER A 18 -9.75 -3.05 -20.51
CA SER A 18 -9.93 -3.89 -21.69
C SER A 18 -11.25 -3.57 -22.41
N ALA A 19 -11.42 -4.11 -23.63
CA ALA A 19 -12.58 -3.83 -24.49
C ALA A 19 -13.92 -4.29 -23.88
N ASP A 20 -13.92 -5.25 -22.96
CA ASP A 20 -15.08 -5.71 -22.20
C ASP A 20 -15.45 -4.79 -21.01
N GLY A 21 -14.68 -3.73 -20.82
CA GLY A 21 -14.88 -2.77 -19.73
C GLY A 21 -14.21 -3.17 -18.40
N THR A 22 -13.49 -4.28 -18.36
CA THR A 22 -12.80 -4.72 -17.14
C THR A 22 -11.44 -4.04 -17.00
N PHE A 23 -11.10 -3.65 -15.77
CA PHE A 23 -9.77 -3.15 -15.43
C PHE A 23 -8.79 -4.30 -15.23
N LYS A 24 -7.67 -4.29 -15.95
CA LYS A 24 -6.59 -5.30 -15.90
C LYS A 24 -5.25 -4.62 -15.64
N ARG A 25 -4.82 -4.66 -14.38
CA ARG A 25 -3.54 -4.08 -13.99
C ARG A 25 -2.38 -4.82 -14.63
N THR A 26 -1.50 -4.10 -15.31
CA THR A 26 -0.22 -4.65 -15.80
C THR A 26 0.79 -4.76 -14.66
N ASP A 27 1.61 -5.80 -14.72
CA ASP A 27 2.68 -6.04 -13.74
C ASP A 27 3.74 -4.93 -13.75
N ALA A 28 4.46 -4.83 -12.64
CA ALA A 28 5.63 -3.98 -12.54
C ALA A 28 6.78 -4.52 -13.40
N ALA A 29 7.48 -3.63 -14.10
CA ALA A 29 8.56 -4.01 -15.03
C ALA A 29 9.93 -4.17 -14.36
N TRP A 30 10.17 -3.48 -13.25
CA TRP A 30 11.42 -3.50 -12.49
C TRP A 30 11.25 -4.41 -11.28
N ARG A 31 11.91 -5.59 -11.28
CA ARG A 31 11.71 -6.65 -10.30
C ARG A 31 13.02 -7.33 -9.88
N SER A 32 14.10 -6.55 -9.76
CA SER A 32 15.34 -7.02 -9.15
C SER A 32 15.22 -7.09 -7.63
N THR A 33 16.09 -7.87 -7.01
CA THR A 33 16.03 -8.17 -5.57
C THR A 33 17.31 -7.74 -4.88
N ILE A 34 17.17 -7.06 -3.72
CA ILE A 34 18.27 -6.90 -2.76
C ILE A 34 18.50 -8.25 -2.09
N SER A 35 19.75 -8.69 -1.98
CA SER A 35 20.10 -9.98 -1.38
C SER A 35 21.43 -9.93 -0.67
N ARG A 36 21.52 -10.61 0.49
CA ARG A 36 22.76 -10.82 1.26
C ARG A 36 23.67 -11.90 0.66
N GLU A 37 23.23 -12.59 -0.39
CA GLU A 37 24.02 -13.63 -1.04
C GLU A 37 25.31 -13.04 -1.62
N PRO A 38 26.47 -13.75 -1.47
CA PRO A 38 27.73 -13.30 -2.02
C PRO A 38 27.65 -13.09 -3.53
N GLY A 39 28.09 -11.92 -3.99
CA GLY A 39 28.06 -11.56 -5.43
C GLY A 39 26.74 -10.95 -5.89
N SER A 40 25.79 -10.69 -5.01
CA SER A 40 24.57 -9.96 -5.37
C SER A 40 24.91 -8.60 -5.97
N THR A 41 24.20 -8.24 -7.06
CA THR A 41 24.28 -6.90 -7.65
C THR A 41 23.79 -5.81 -6.69
N PHE A 42 22.81 -6.16 -5.87
CA PHE A 42 22.16 -5.27 -4.91
C PHE A 42 22.32 -5.83 -3.48
N PRO A 43 23.53 -5.81 -2.87
CA PRO A 43 23.65 -6.19 -1.45
C PRO A 43 23.01 -5.14 -0.56
N PRO A 44 22.45 -5.54 0.62
CA PRO A 44 21.94 -4.57 1.59
C PRO A 44 23.09 -3.72 2.12
N GLU A 45 22.86 -2.40 2.17
CA GLU A 45 23.89 -1.45 2.61
C GLU A 45 23.18 -0.20 3.13
N LYS A 46 23.63 0.31 4.29
CA LYS A 46 23.12 1.54 4.87
C LYS A 46 23.35 2.72 3.93
N ASP A 47 22.38 3.60 3.79
CA ASP A 47 22.42 4.81 2.97
C ASP A 47 22.60 4.60 1.45
N ARG A 48 22.57 3.34 0.96
CA ARG A 48 22.67 3.04 -0.47
C ARG A 48 21.35 3.21 -1.22
N TYR A 49 20.26 2.82 -0.59
CA TYR A 49 18.95 2.78 -1.24
C TYR A 49 18.09 3.98 -0.90
N HIS A 50 17.17 4.29 -1.80
CA HIS A 50 16.22 5.38 -1.68
C HIS A 50 14.84 4.94 -2.15
N LEU A 51 13.79 5.31 -1.42
CA LEU A 51 12.41 5.05 -1.82
C LEU A 51 11.75 6.35 -2.32
N TYR A 52 11.25 6.32 -3.55
CA TYR A 52 10.31 7.32 -4.03
C TYR A 52 8.89 6.81 -3.78
N VAL A 53 8.09 7.58 -3.07
CA VAL A 53 6.77 7.19 -2.58
C VAL A 53 5.76 8.32 -2.73
N ALA A 54 4.47 7.97 -2.64
CA ALA A 54 3.37 8.92 -2.44
C ALA A 54 2.54 8.44 -1.24
N HIS A 55 2.21 9.33 -0.30
CA HIS A 55 1.27 8.99 0.79
C HIS A 55 -0.08 8.52 0.25
N ALA A 56 -0.50 9.08 -0.86
CA ALA A 56 -1.76 8.71 -1.51
C ALA A 56 -1.79 7.28 -2.05
N CYS A 57 -0.67 6.78 -2.57
CA CYS A 57 -0.61 5.48 -3.23
C CYS A 57 -0.61 4.32 -2.21
N PRO A 58 -1.61 3.40 -2.22
CA PRO A 58 -1.65 2.29 -1.27
C PRO A 58 -0.49 1.31 -1.47
N TRP A 59 0.02 1.18 -2.70
CA TRP A 59 1.17 0.33 -3.00
C TRP A 59 2.46 0.89 -2.37
N ALA A 60 2.68 2.20 -2.48
CA ALA A 60 3.80 2.87 -1.83
C ALA A 60 3.65 2.90 -0.30
N HIS A 61 2.43 3.05 0.21
CA HIS A 61 2.16 3.04 1.64
C HIS A 61 2.58 1.73 2.32
N ARG A 62 2.47 0.57 1.63
CA ARG A 62 3.02 -0.71 2.13
C ARG A 62 4.49 -0.58 2.48
N THR A 63 5.27 0.07 1.61
CA THR A 63 6.73 0.21 1.81
C THR A 63 7.06 1.19 2.92
N LEU A 64 6.27 2.24 3.11
CA LEU A 64 6.39 3.16 4.25
C LEU A 64 6.13 2.43 5.58
N MET A 65 5.06 1.64 5.66
CA MET A 65 4.74 0.86 6.86
C MET A 65 5.84 -0.16 7.18
N ALA A 66 6.29 -0.95 6.19
CA ALA A 66 7.33 -1.94 6.41
C ALA A 66 8.65 -1.28 6.86
N ARG A 67 9.02 -0.14 6.25
CA ARG A 67 10.19 0.66 6.63
C ARG A 67 10.11 1.15 8.09
N ALA A 68 8.96 1.68 8.51
CA ALA A 68 8.73 2.17 9.86
C ALA A 68 8.73 1.04 10.89
N LEU A 69 7.99 -0.05 10.64
CA LEU A 69 7.89 -1.19 11.55
C LEU A 69 9.23 -1.92 11.76
N LYS A 70 10.10 -1.89 10.76
CA LYS A 70 11.46 -2.45 10.85
C LYS A 70 12.48 -1.45 11.42
N GLY A 71 12.09 -0.17 11.61
CA GLY A 71 13.00 0.88 12.06
C GLY A 71 14.15 1.11 11.09
N LEU A 72 13.82 1.31 9.80
CA LEU A 72 14.78 1.52 8.71
C LEU A 72 14.89 3.00 8.28
N GLU A 73 14.40 3.94 9.09
CA GLU A 73 14.37 5.36 8.76
C GLU A 73 15.77 5.94 8.55
N ASP A 74 16.74 5.51 9.34
CA ASP A 74 18.16 5.92 9.24
C ASP A 74 18.97 5.06 8.25
N VAL A 75 18.33 4.13 7.54
CA VAL A 75 18.98 3.18 6.61
C VAL A 75 18.61 3.43 5.16
N ILE A 76 17.32 3.70 4.92
CA ILE A 76 16.76 3.92 3.60
C ILE A 76 16.05 5.26 3.59
N SER A 77 16.61 6.22 2.88
CA SER A 77 16.01 7.54 2.69
C SER A 77 14.76 7.49 1.81
N ILE A 78 13.87 8.47 1.97
CA ILE A 78 12.65 8.57 1.17
C ILE A 78 12.52 9.94 0.52
N THR A 79 11.78 10.03 -0.58
CA THR A 79 11.22 11.27 -1.12
C THR A 79 9.73 11.04 -1.40
N VAL A 80 8.90 11.90 -0.85
CA VAL A 80 7.45 11.88 -1.04
C VAL A 80 7.07 12.82 -2.16
N VAL A 81 6.43 12.31 -3.21
CA VAL A 81 5.96 13.10 -4.35
C VAL A 81 4.66 13.85 -4.03
N MET A 82 4.37 14.89 -4.80
CA MET A 82 3.13 15.68 -4.69
C MET A 82 1.88 14.82 -4.91
N PRO A 83 0.79 15.07 -4.19
CA PRO A 83 -0.42 14.23 -4.27
C PRO A 83 -1.16 14.37 -5.61
N ILE A 84 -1.21 15.55 -6.21
CA ILE A 84 -2.02 15.83 -7.41
C ILE A 84 -1.19 15.61 -8.67
N TRP A 85 -1.63 14.71 -9.53
CA TRP A 85 -0.99 14.49 -10.82
C TRP A 85 -1.06 15.72 -11.71
N GLN A 86 0.06 16.04 -12.34
CA GLN A 86 0.19 17.13 -13.31
C GLN A 86 0.75 16.60 -14.63
N ARG A 87 0.63 17.40 -15.68
CA ARG A 87 1.31 17.08 -16.95
C ARG A 87 2.81 17.02 -16.73
N THR A 88 3.42 15.88 -17.04
CA THR A 88 4.86 15.67 -16.82
C THR A 88 5.74 16.37 -17.85
N THR A 89 5.17 16.70 -19.02
CA THR A 89 5.79 17.46 -20.12
C THR A 89 4.85 18.55 -20.63
N PRO A 90 4.56 19.59 -19.80
CA PRO A 90 3.55 20.61 -20.12
C PRO A 90 3.89 21.42 -21.38
N ASP A 91 5.18 21.55 -21.72
CA ASP A 91 5.65 22.28 -22.89
C ASP A 91 5.49 21.50 -24.21
N ASN A 92 5.15 20.21 -24.14
CA ASN A 92 4.86 19.37 -25.31
C ASN A 92 3.36 19.17 -25.47
N PRO A 93 2.67 19.83 -26.41
CA PRO A 93 1.23 19.68 -26.60
C PRO A 93 0.80 18.29 -27.08
N ASN A 94 1.74 17.49 -27.62
CA ASN A 94 1.49 16.13 -28.10
C ASN A 94 1.70 15.06 -27.02
N ASP A 95 2.14 15.44 -25.83
CA ASP A 95 2.36 14.54 -24.68
C ASP A 95 1.37 14.90 -23.56
N GLU A 96 0.27 14.17 -23.48
CA GLU A 96 -0.81 14.40 -22.53
C GLU A 96 -0.61 13.63 -21.20
N HIS A 97 0.54 12.94 -21.03
CA HIS A 97 0.78 12.15 -19.84
C HIS A 97 0.71 12.98 -18.57
N THR A 98 -0.09 12.52 -17.61
CA THR A 98 -0.17 13.05 -16.24
C THR A 98 0.42 12.04 -15.27
N GLY A 99 1.08 12.51 -14.22
CA GLY A 99 1.71 11.63 -13.24
C GLY A 99 2.28 12.37 -12.04
N TRP A 100 3.02 11.63 -11.23
CA TRP A 100 3.62 12.11 -10.00
C TRP A 100 4.71 13.14 -10.24
N MET A 101 4.59 14.28 -9.55
CA MET A 101 5.56 15.38 -9.60
C MET A 101 6.31 15.47 -8.27
N PHE A 102 7.56 15.93 -8.32
CA PHE A 102 8.29 16.34 -7.12
C PHE A 102 7.90 17.75 -6.72
N ALA A 103 8.09 18.11 -5.46
CA ALA A 103 7.90 19.48 -4.99
C ALA A 103 8.92 20.41 -5.63
N ASP A 104 8.48 21.61 -6.04
CA ASP A 104 9.35 22.67 -6.53
C ASP A 104 9.40 23.80 -5.50
N HIS A 105 10.45 23.78 -4.68
CA HIS A 105 10.70 24.83 -3.69
C HIS A 105 11.38 26.09 -4.26
N SER A 106 11.77 26.07 -5.55
CA SER A 106 12.40 27.23 -6.21
C SER A 106 11.39 28.28 -6.65
N SER A 107 10.13 27.89 -6.82
CA SER A 107 9.07 28.81 -7.17
C SER A 107 8.56 29.55 -5.91
N SER A 108 8.86 30.82 -5.81
CA SER A 108 8.43 31.69 -4.71
C SER A 108 6.90 31.74 -4.60
N GLY A 109 6.34 30.95 -3.73
CA GLY A 109 5.22 31.19 -2.82
C GLY A 109 3.80 31.36 -3.35
N ASN A 110 3.51 31.52 -4.63
CA ASN A 110 2.16 31.81 -5.13
C ASN A 110 1.68 30.90 -6.28
N ASN A 111 2.31 29.77 -6.52
CA ASN A 111 1.83 28.85 -7.56
C ASN A 111 0.63 28.08 -7.05
N VAL A 112 -0.51 28.53 -7.49
CA VAL A 112 -1.78 27.80 -7.30
C VAL A 112 -1.79 26.57 -8.21
N VAL A 113 -1.96 25.40 -7.61
CA VAL A 113 -2.11 24.15 -8.33
C VAL A 113 -3.60 23.90 -8.56
N THR A 114 -3.93 23.53 -9.79
CA THR A 114 -5.24 22.99 -10.20
C THR A 114 -5.06 21.53 -10.59
N ASN A 115 -6.13 20.84 -11.02
CA ASN A 115 -5.95 19.55 -11.68
C ASN A 115 -5.27 19.71 -13.05
N SER A 116 -4.93 18.60 -13.69
CA SER A 116 -4.24 18.59 -15.00
C SER A 116 -5.03 19.20 -16.16
N ALA A 117 -6.34 19.41 -15.99
CA ALA A 117 -7.20 20.12 -16.93
C ALA A 117 -7.35 21.62 -16.62
N GLY A 118 -6.64 22.15 -15.64
CA GLY A 118 -6.70 23.56 -15.22
C GLY A 118 -7.95 23.92 -14.43
N LEU A 119 -8.63 22.96 -13.83
CA LEU A 119 -9.88 23.14 -13.09
C LEU A 119 -9.73 22.76 -11.62
N GLY A 120 -10.65 23.24 -10.78
CA GLY A 120 -10.62 23.00 -9.34
C GLY A 120 -9.55 23.79 -8.60
N GLY A 121 -9.39 23.53 -7.31
CA GLY A 121 -8.43 24.26 -6.47
C GLY A 121 -8.94 25.61 -5.98
N PRO A 122 -8.04 26.50 -5.47
CA PRO A 122 -6.58 26.37 -5.48
C PRO A 122 -6.08 25.31 -4.50
N PHE A 123 -5.06 24.53 -4.92
CA PHE A 123 -4.35 23.58 -4.05
C PHE A 123 -2.95 24.08 -3.73
N PRO A 124 -2.36 23.66 -2.60
CA PRO A 124 -0.96 24.00 -2.28
C PRO A 124 0.00 23.51 -3.36
N SER A 125 1.02 24.29 -3.64
CA SER A 125 2.12 23.90 -4.54
C SER A 125 3.21 23.08 -3.83
N SER A 126 3.14 22.97 -2.51
CA SER A 126 4.03 22.16 -1.67
C SER A 126 3.35 21.82 -0.35
N TYR A 127 3.79 20.73 0.27
CA TYR A 127 3.40 20.29 1.61
C TYR A 127 4.68 20.04 2.43
N PRO A 128 4.63 20.10 3.77
CA PRO A 128 5.80 19.88 4.61
C PRO A 128 6.51 18.55 4.40
N SER A 129 5.74 17.51 4.00
CA SER A 129 6.25 16.15 3.76
C SER A 129 6.72 15.89 2.32
N ASN A 130 6.50 16.84 1.38
CA ASN A 130 6.87 16.65 -0.02
C ASN A 130 8.17 17.37 -0.34
N GLU A 131 9.06 16.69 -1.05
CA GLU A 131 10.41 17.18 -1.32
C GLU A 131 10.71 17.19 -2.81
N ALA A 132 11.71 18.00 -3.19
CA ALA A 132 12.35 17.92 -4.51
C ALA A 132 13.15 16.61 -4.59
N ASP A 133 13.33 16.07 -5.81
CA ASP A 133 14.17 14.89 -6.01
C ASP A 133 15.64 15.21 -5.65
N PRO A 134 16.22 14.53 -4.63
CA PRO A 134 17.57 14.79 -4.15
C PRO A 134 18.66 14.17 -5.01
N ILE A 135 18.32 13.26 -5.95
CA ILE A 135 19.31 12.48 -6.72
C ILE A 135 19.58 13.10 -8.08
N PHE A 136 18.53 13.43 -8.81
CA PHE A 136 18.65 13.93 -10.19
C PHE A 136 18.10 15.33 -10.37
N ASN A 137 17.53 15.93 -9.33
CA ASN A 137 16.74 17.16 -9.42
C ASN A 137 15.66 17.04 -10.52
N ALA A 138 15.04 15.88 -10.59
CA ALA A 138 14.00 15.56 -11.56
C ALA A 138 12.71 16.29 -11.22
N ARG A 139 11.95 16.68 -12.25
CA ARG A 139 10.65 17.34 -12.07
C ARG A 139 9.54 16.34 -11.74
N SER A 140 9.64 15.12 -12.27
CA SER A 140 8.60 14.09 -12.13
C SER A 140 9.20 12.70 -12.00
N VAL A 141 8.43 11.77 -11.46
CA VAL A 141 8.78 10.35 -11.40
C VAL A 141 9.08 9.78 -12.79
N ARG A 142 8.37 10.22 -13.84
CA ARG A 142 8.68 9.88 -15.23
C ARG A 142 10.14 10.15 -15.58
N ASN A 143 10.72 11.26 -15.13
CA ASN A 143 12.10 11.58 -15.43
C ASN A 143 13.09 10.60 -14.78
N ILE A 144 12.76 10.03 -13.60
CA ILE A 144 13.56 8.97 -12.97
C ILE A 144 13.59 7.73 -13.88
N TYR A 145 12.41 7.26 -14.31
CA TYR A 145 12.30 6.11 -15.24
C TYR A 145 13.05 6.35 -16.56
N GLN A 146 12.90 7.53 -17.14
CA GLN A 146 13.60 7.89 -18.38
C GLN A 146 15.13 7.87 -18.23
N LYS A 147 15.65 8.34 -17.07
CA LYS A 147 17.10 8.36 -16.79
C LYS A 147 17.69 6.94 -16.72
N VAL A 148 16.95 5.96 -16.25
CA VAL A 148 17.38 4.56 -16.18
C VAL A 148 17.08 3.78 -17.45
N GLY A 149 16.52 4.43 -18.48
CA GLY A 149 16.27 3.82 -19.79
C GLY A 149 15.02 2.94 -19.83
N ASP A 150 14.04 3.24 -18.98
CA ASP A 150 12.74 2.53 -18.99
C ASP A 150 12.07 2.59 -20.35
N LYS A 151 11.46 1.48 -20.77
CA LYS A 151 10.76 1.33 -22.05
C LYS A 151 9.30 0.95 -21.91
N ASP A 152 8.88 0.63 -20.69
CA ASP A 152 7.49 0.20 -20.41
C ASP A 152 6.50 1.37 -20.41
N GLY A 153 6.96 2.56 -20.00
CA GLY A 153 6.16 3.79 -20.01
C GLY A 153 5.13 3.89 -18.88
N LYS A 154 5.22 3.02 -17.85
CA LYS A 154 4.38 3.03 -16.67
C LYS A 154 5.16 3.58 -15.47
N TYR A 155 4.99 4.86 -15.19
CA TYR A 155 5.79 5.61 -14.21
C TYR A 155 5.14 5.61 -12.83
N SER A 156 5.14 4.46 -12.16
CA SER A 156 4.47 4.25 -10.88
C SER A 156 5.38 4.49 -9.67
N VAL A 157 4.76 4.59 -8.49
CA VAL A 157 5.39 4.48 -7.17
C VAL A 157 4.79 3.29 -6.42
N PRO A 158 5.53 2.62 -5.49
CA PRO A 158 6.87 2.96 -5.03
C PRO A 158 7.96 2.67 -6.05
N ILE A 159 9.14 3.29 -5.86
CA ILE A 159 10.39 2.91 -6.54
C ILE A 159 11.44 2.67 -5.46
N LEU A 160 12.03 1.50 -5.43
CA LEU A 160 13.25 1.24 -4.69
C LEU A 160 14.44 1.48 -5.62
N PHE A 161 15.22 2.53 -5.33
CA PHE A 161 16.29 3.03 -6.17
C PHE A 161 17.65 2.78 -5.55
N ASP A 162 18.63 2.33 -6.32
CA ASP A 162 20.03 2.18 -5.93
C ASP A 162 20.83 3.44 -6.30
N LYS A 163 21.23 4.23 -5.30
CA LYS A 163 22.01 5.47 -5.50
C LYS A 163 23.42 5.22 -6.01
N LYS A 164 24.01 4.03 -5.75
CA LYS A 164 25.36 3.68 -6.24
C LYS A 164 25.36 3.30 -7.70
N LEU A 165 24.44 2.43 -8.10
CA LEU A 165 24.33 1.97 -9.49
C LEU A 165 23.46 2.89 -10.35
N GLN A 166 22.82 3.90 -9.77
CA GLN A 166 21.95 4.87 -10.43
C GLN A 166 20.86 4.18 -11.25
N THR A 167 20.20 3.19 -10.64
CA THR A 167 19.17 2.38 -11.31
C THR A 167 18.01 2.04 -10.37
N ILE A 168 16.88 1.70 -10.94
CA ILE A 168 15.74 1.14 -10.20
C ILE A 168 16.05 -0.33 -9.87
N VAL A 169 15.89 -0.71 -8.62
CA VAL A 169 15.93 -2.09 -8.16
C VAL A 169 14.60 -2.76 -8.42
N SER A 170 13.53 -2.20 -7.82
CA SER A 170 12.18 -2.71 -7.98
C SER A 170 11.15 -1.59 -7.87
N ASN A 171 10.02 -1.74 -8.58
CA ASN A 171 8.80 -0.95 -8.41
C ASN A 171 7.59 -1.83 -8.08
N GLU A 172 7.84 -3.10 -7.64
CA GLU A 172 6.81 -4.01 -7.15
C GLU A 172 6.73 -3.97 -5.63
N SER A 173 5.66 -3.39 -5.11
CA SER A 173 5.51 -3.13 -3.67
C SER A 173 5.54 -4.39 -2.81
N SER A 174 5.00 -5.52 -3.28
CA SER A 174 4.96 -6.77 -2.52
C SER A 174 6.35 -7.39 -2.35
N GLU A 175 7.23 -7.23 -3.36
CA GLU A 175 8.63 -7.65 -3.28
C GLU A 175 9.48 -6.69 -2.45
N ILE A 176 9.23 -5.38 -2.59
CA ILE A 176 9.94 -4.37 -1.79
C ILE A 176 9.71 -4.60 -0.29
N ILE A 177 8.48 -4.85 0.17
CA ILE A 177 8.22 -5.08 1.59
C ILE A 177 8.86 -6.36 2.12
N GLN A 178 9.01 -7.41 1.30
CA GLN A 178 9.75 -8.62 1.65
C GLN A 178 11.25 -8.33 1.80
N MET A 179 11.84 -7.55 0.87
CA MET A 179 13.22 -7.11 0.98
C MET A 179 13.46 -6.27 2.23
N LEU A 180 12.56 -5.34 2.56
CA LEU A 180 12.65 -4.52 3.78
C LEU A 180 12.52 -5.36 5.04
N ASN A 181 11.68 -6.41 5.04
CA ASN A 181 11.51 -7.30 6.17
C ASN A 181 12.78 -8.10 6.51
N SER A 182 13.45 -8.63 5.48
CA SER A 182 14.45 -9.69 5.70
C SER A 182 15.89 -9.31 5.37
N GLN A 183 16.15 -8.38 4.43
CA GLN A 183 17.49 -8.15 3.94
C GLN A 183 18.30 -7.15 4.78
N PHE A 184 17.63 -6.27 5.52
CA PHE A 184 18.25 -5.17 6.25
C PHE A 184 18.33 -5.36 7.77
N ASP A 185 18.12 -6.57 8.30
CA ASP A 185 18.09 -6.86 9.74
C ASP A 185 19.36 -6.39 10.47
N GLU A 186 20.52 -6.44 9.81
CA GLU A 186 21.80 -5.95 10.37
C GLU A 186 21.77 -4.44 10.68
N TYR A 187 20.96 -3.68 9.96
CA TYR A 187 20.84 -2.22 10.08
C TYR A 187 19.55 -1.77 10.76
N ALA A 188 18.59 -2.67 10.91
CA ALA A 188 17.25 -2.37 11.42
C ALA A 188 17.28 -2.13 12.93
N SER A 189 16.64 -1.07 13.41
CA SER A 189 16.51 -0.81 14.86
C SER A 189 15.46 -1.73 15.52
N CYS A 190 14.56 -2.33 14.73
CA CYS A 190 13.55 -3.31 15.16
C CYS A 190 13.76 -4.65 14.41
N SER A 191 14.98 -5.19 14.47
CA SER A 191 15.37 -6.44 13.77
C SER A 191 14.59 -7.66 14.24
N GLU A 192 14.06 -7.64 15.48
CA GLU A 192 13.21 -8.69 16.04
C GLU A 192 11.82 -8.77 15.42
N VAL A 193 11.39 -7.73 14.71
CA VAL A 193 10.10 -7.72 14.01
C VAL A 193 10.23 -8.53 12.72
N ASP A 194 9.56 -9.68 12.68
CA ASP A 194 9.43 -10.50 11.48
C ASP A 194 7.99 -10.43 10.96
N LEU A 195 7.83 -9.82 9.79
CA LEU A 195 6.54 -9.61 9.12
C LEU A 195 6.15 -10.76 8.17
N GLU A 196 7.04 -11.75 7.99
CA GLU A 196 6.82 -12.91 7.13
C GLU A 196 7.36 -14.19 7.80
N PRO A 197 6.84 -14.53 9.01
CA PRO A 197 7.34 -15.66 9.76
C PRO A 197 7.02 -16.97 9.05
N GLU A 198 8.01 -17.89 8.99
CA GLU A 198 7.95 -19.11 8.20
C GLU A 198 6.74 -20.01 8.57
N ASP A 199 6.38 -20.09 9.84
CA ASP A 199 5.25 -20.89 10.32
C ASP A 199 3.87 -20.30 9.97
N LEU A 200 3.78 -19.06 9.50
CA LEU A 200 2.56 -18.45 8.98
C LEU A 200 2.54 -18.30 7.45
N LYS A 201 3.58 -18.73 6.76
CA LYS A 201 3.73 -18.53 5.32
C LYS A 201 2.58 -19.11 4.51
N GLU A 202 2.17 -20.36 4.78
CA GLU A 202 1.03 -20.98 4.11
C GLU A 202 -0.27 -20.20 4.37
N ALA A 203 -0.49 -19.74 5.61
CA ALA A 203 -1.65 -18.92 5.95
C ALA A 203 -1.64 -17.56 5.24
N MET A 204 -0.46 -16.92 5.13
CA MET A 204 -0.27 -15.67 4.40
C MET A 204 -0.54 -15.87 2.90
N GLU A 205 0.01 -16.89 2.27
CA GLU A 205 -0.25 -17.22 0.86
C GLU A 205 -1.74 -17.47 0.60
N SER A 206 -2.40 -18.21 1.50
CA SER A 206 -3.84 -18.47 1.42
C SER A 206 -4.67 -17.20 1.47
N VAL A 207 -4.38 -16.26 2.39
CA VAL A 207 -5.15 -15.01 2.49
C VAL A 207 -4.81 -14.03 1.37
N ASP A 208 -3.55 -13.93 0.97
CA ASP A 208 -3.10 -13.03 -0.10
C ASP A 208 -3.67 -13.42 -1.47
N SER A 209 -3.94 -14.71 -1.69
CA SER A 209 -4.52 -15.23 -2.95
C SER A 209 -5.87 -14.61 -3.30
N TRP A 210 -6.64 -14.15 -2.31
CA TRP A 210 -7.93 -13.49 -2.53
C TRP A 210 -7.94 -12.01 -2.12
N ILE A 211 -7.13 -11.59 -1.12
CA ILE A 211 -7.04 -10.17 -0.73
C ILE A 211 -6.60 -9.30 -1.91
N TYR A 212 -5.56 -9.73 -2.63
CA TYR A 212 -5.04 -8.95 -3.75
C TYR A 212 -6.07 -8.74 -4.87
N PRO A 213 -6.63 -9.79 -5.51
CA PRO A 213 -7.54 -9.61 -6.63
C PRO A 213 -8.88 -8.98 -6.24
N SER A 214 -9.42 -9.31 -5.06
CA SER A 214 -10.80 -8.97 -4.70
C SER A 214 -10.91 -7.74 -3.80
N LEU A 215 -9.89 -7.40 -3.01
CA LEU A 215 -9.85 -6.19 -2.17
C LEU A 215 -8.88 -5.15 -2.69
N ASN A 216 -7.55 -5.43 -2.68
CA ASN A 216 -6.56 -4.42 -3.03
C ASN A 216 -6.71 -3.92 -4.47
N ASN A 217 -6.86 -4.82 -5.43
CA ASN A 217 -7.15 -4.51 -6.83
C ASN A 217 -8.65 -4.40 -7.10
N GLY A 218 -9.50 -5.05 -6.29
CA GLY A 218 -10.94 -5.06 -6.42
C GLY A 218 -11.57 -3.67 -6.41
N VAL A 219 -11.13 -2.79 -5.52
CA VAL A 219 -11.60 -1.39 -5.47
C VAL A 219 -11.32 -0.64 -6.78
N TYR A 220 -10.19 -0.91 -7.44
CA TYR A 220 -9.84 -0.32 -8.74
C TYR A 220 -10.66 -0.95 -9.88
N ARG A 221 -10.94 -2.26 -9.79
CA ARG A 221 -11.84 -2.93 -10.74
C ARG A 221 -13.25 -2.34 -10.72
N CYS A 222 -13.75 -1.99 -9.54
CA CYS A 222 -15.01 -1.24 -9.42
C CYS A 222 -14.89 0.18 -9.99
N GLY A 223 -13.84 0.91 -9.60
CA GLY A 223 -13.67 2.33 -9.91
C GLY A 223 -13.44 2.62 -11.38
N PHE A 224 -12.69 1.77 -12.06
CA PHE A 224 -12.30 1.92 -13.47
C PHE A 224 -13.10 1.04 -14.44
N ALA A 225 -14.12 0.33 -13.95
CA ALA A 225 -15.07 -0.36 -14.83
C ALA A 225 -15.75 0.63 -15.78
N THR A 226 -15.80 0.28 -17.07
CA THR A 226 -16.45 1.10 -18.11
C THR A 226 -17.76 0.49 -18.63
N THR A 227 -18.16 -0.68 -18.11
CA THR A 227 -19.46 -1.31 -18.33
C THR A 227 -20.11 -1.67 -17.00
N GLN A 228 -21.46 -1.72 -16.98
CA GLN A 228 -22.20 -2.11 -15.79
C GLN A 228 -21.88 -3.56 -15.37
N GLU A 229 -21.80 -4.46 -16.34
CA GLU A 229 -21.48 -5.90 -16.09
C GLU A 229 -20.10 -6.06 -15.42
N ALA A 230 -19.07 -5.34 -15.89
CA ALA A 230 -17.74 -5.36 -15.28
C ALA A 230 -17.75 -4.80 -13.85
N TYR A 231 -18.54 -3.74 -13.61
CA TYR A 231 -18.72 -3.18 -12.27
C TYR A 231 -19.47 -4.15 -11.36
N ASP A 232 -20.59 -4.73 -11.80
CA ASP A 232 -21.42 -5.62 -11.00
C ASP A 232 -20.61 -6.87 -10.56
N THR A 233 -19.84 -7.45 -11.49
CA THR A 233 -18.92 -8.55 -11.16
C THR A 233 -17.89 -8.13 -10.13
N ALA A 234 -17.26 -6.98 -10.29
CA ALA A 234 -16.21 -6.51 -9.40
C ALA A 234 -16.74 -6.18 -7.99
N ILE A 235 -17.93 -5.57 -7.88
CA ILE A 235 -18.50 -5.18 -6.59
C ILE A 235 -19.02 -6.39 -5.81
N ASP A 236 -19.54 -7.42 -6.50
CA ASP A 236 -19.96 -8.68 -5.86
C ASP A 236 -18.76 -9.41 -5.26
N GLU A 237 -17.66 -9.54 -6.02
CA GLU A 237 -16.41 -10.14 -5.53
C GLU A 237 -15.79 -9.34 -4.37
N LEU A 238 -15.80 -8.01 -4.47
CA LEU A 238 -15.31 -7.11 -3.41
C LEU A 238 -16.13 -7.31 -2.14
N THR A 239 -17.46 -7.33 -2.25
CA THR A 239 -18.37 -7.48 -1.11
C THR A 239 -18.17 -8.82 -0.41
N ALA A 240 -18.05 -9.91 -1.17
CA ALA A 240 -17.80 -11.23 -0.62
C ALA A 240 -16.43 -11.32 0.08
N ALA A 241 -15.40 -10.67 -0.49
CA ALA A 241 -14.08 -10.63 0.12
C ALA A 241 -14.04 -9.77 1.39
N PHE A 242 -14.81 -8.70 1.44
CA PHE A 242 -14.97 -7.86 2.63
C PHE A 242 -15.62 -8.64 3.77
N ASP A 243 -16.72 -9.38 3.47
CA ASP A 243 -17.41 -10.25 4.44
C ASP A 243 -16.48 -11.35 4.94
N ARG A 244 -15.72 -11.98 4.03
CA ARG A 244 -14.71 -13.00 4.40
C ARG A 244 -13.64 -12.46 5.34
N ALA A 245 -13.13 -11.24 5.10
CA ALA A 245 -12.17 -10.61 6.00
C ALA A 245 -12.77 -10.35 7.39
N GLU A 246 -14.02 -9.88 7.43
CA GLU A 246 -14.75 -9.65 8.69
C GLU A 246 -14.94 -10.97 9.47
N ASP A 247 -15.35 -12.04 8.82
CA ASP A 247 -15.52 -13.36 9.43
C ASP A 247 -14.20 -13.87 10.05
N ILE A 248 -13.11 -13.85 9.30
CA ILE A 248 -11.78 -14.26 9.79
C ILE A 248 -11.38 -13.43 11.01
N LEU A 249 -11.46 -12.11 10.88
CA LEU A 249 -11.04 -11.17 11.92
C LEU A 249 -11.97 -11.14 13.14
N SER A 250 -13.16 -11.72 13.07
CA SER A 250 -14.06 -11.92 14.21
C SER A 250 -13.52 -12.95 15.22
N SER A 251 -12.70 -13.88 14.76
CA SER A 251 -12.20 -15.03 15.54
C SER A 251 -10.70 -14.96 15.87
N GLN A 252 -9.91 -14.18 15.14
CA GLN A 252 -8.45 -14.04 15.34
C GLN A 252 -8.00 -12.57 15.23
N ARG A 253 -6.83 -12.24 15.79
CA ARG A 253 -6.36 -10.85 15.88
C ARG A 253 -5.96 -10.27 14.53
N TYR A 254 -5.23 -11.01 13.71
CA TYR A 254 -4.68 -10.60 12.42
C TYR A 254 -5.15 -11.51 11.30
N ILE A 255 -5.03 -11.06 10.05
CA ILE A 255 -5.67 -11.74 8.92
C ILE A 255 -5.08 -13.13 8.63
N ALA A 256 -3.79 -13.33 8.87
CA ALA A 256 -3.10 -14.61 8.68
C ALA A 256 -2.95 -15.42 9.98
N GLY A 257 -3.46 -14.92 11.13
CA GLY A 257 -3.35 -15.64 12.41
C GLY A 257 -3.25 -14.73 13.63
N ASP A 258 -2.31 -15.03 14.51
CA ASP A 258 -2.14 -14.37 15.80
C ASP A 258 -1.02 -13.33 15.84
N ARG A 259 -0.22 -13.22 14.78
CA ARG A 259 0.86 -12.23 14.62
C ARG A 259 0.59 -11.32 13.44
N PHE A 260 1.02 -10.08 13.57
CA PHE A 260 0.98 -9.09 12.49
C PHE A 260 1.97 -9.47 11.39
N THR A 261 1.53 -9.43 10.12
CA THR A 261 2.29 -9.87 8.97
C THR A 261 2.20 -8.91 7.78
N LEU A 262 2.96 -9.16 6.71
CA LEU A 262 2.85 -8.43 5.45
C LEU A 262 1.44 -8.51 4.85
N SER A 263 0.66 -9.57 5.12
CA SER A 263 -0.74 -9.68 4.68
C SER A 263 -1.63 -8.64 5.35
N ASP A 264 -1.37 -8.32 6.63
CA ASP A 264 -2.08 -7.26 7.33
C ASP A 264 -1.76 -5.88 6.76
N ILE A 265 -0.49 -5.62 6.41
CA ILE A 265 -0.10 -4.39 5.71
C ILE A 265 -0.87 -4.26 4.39
N ARG A 266 -0.93 -5.33 3.58
CA ARG A 266 -1.66 -5.34 2.30
C ARG A 266 -3.15 -5.06 2.47
N LEU A 267 -3.78 -5.61 3.49
CA LEU A 267 -5.19 -5.41 3.78
C LEU A 267 -5.43 -3.99 4.34
N PHE A 268 -4.66 -3.58 5.34
CA PHE A 268 -4.85 -2.32 6.05
C PHE A 268 -4.82 -1.10 5.14
N VAL A 269 -3.86 -1.00 4.22
CA VAL A 269 -3.73 0.17 3.33
C VAL A 269 -4.95 0.36 2.42
N THR A 270 -5.69 -0.72 2.13
CA THR A 270 -6.96 -0.66 1.39
C THR A 270 -8.11 -0.25 2.30
N LEU A 271 -8.24 -0.87 3.49
CA LEU A 271 -9.30 -0.55 4.45
C LEU A 271 -9.19 0.89 4.95
N LEU A 272 -7.97 1.39 5.17
CA LEU A 272 -7.70 2.78 5.56
C LEU A 272 -8.30 3.81 4.59
N ARG A 273 -8.28 3.51 3.29
CA ARG A 273 -8.79 4.38 2.23
C ARG A 273 -10.25 4.14 1.88
N PHE A 274 -10.83 3.08 2.41
CA PHE A 274 -12.10 2.55 1.93
C PHE A 274 -13.23 3.57 2.06
N ASP A 275 -13.49 4.05 3.26
CA ASP A 275 -14.61 4.93 3.55
C ASP A 275 -14.38 6.37 3.06
N GLU A 276 -13.14 6.87 3.16
CA GLU A 276 -12.80 8.24 2.75
C GLU A 276 -12.74 8.42 1.23
N VAL A 277 -12.39 7.34 0.50
CA VAL A 277 -12.14 7.40 -0.94
C VAL A 277 -13.02 6.43 -1.71
N TYR A 278 -12.85 5.12 -1.51
CA TYR A 278 -13.37 4.13 -2.45
C TYR A 278 -14.89 4.05 -2.46
N VAL A 279 -15.54 4.21 -1.31
CA VAL A 279 -17.00 4.25 -1.18
C VAL A 279 -17.61 5.29 -2.11
N VAL A 280 -17.04 6.49 -2.17
CA VAL A 280 -17.57 7.60 -2.99
C VAL A 280 -16.96 7.58 -4.39
N TYR A 281 -15.64 7.52 -4.47
CA TYR A 281 -14.91 7.73 -5.72
C TYR A 281 -15.02 6.52 -6.66
N PHE A 282 -14.89 5.32 -6.11
CA PHE A 282 -14.97 4.06 -6.84
C PHE A 282 -16.31 3.35 -6.72
N LYS A 283 -17.30 3.99 -6.09
CA LYS A 283 -18.67 3.47 -5.94
C LYS A 283 -18.76 2.14 -5.18
N THR A 284 -17.81 1.88 -4.24
CA THR A 284 -17.76 0.63 -3.47
C THR A 284 -18.67 0.67 -2.24
N ASN A 285 -19.87 1.20 -2.39
CA ASN A 285 -20.78 1.61 -1.31
C ASN A 285 -21.67 0.47 -0.75
N THR A 286 -21.40 -0.79 -1.10
CA THR A 286 -22.11 -1.95 -0.53
C THR A 286 -21.67 -2.25 0.89
N ARG A 287 -20.47 -1.85 1.28
CA ARG A 287 -19.89 -1.99 2.62
C ARG A 287 -19.21 -0.68 3.05
N SER A 288 -18.91 -0.59 4.35
CA SER A 288 -18.15 0.48 4.96
C SER A 288 -17.37 -0.08 6.15
N VAL A 289 -16.12 0.29 6.29
CA VAL A 289 -15.28 -0.12 7.43
C VAL A 289 -15.81 0.50 8.73
N ALA A 290 -16.25 1.76 8.69
CA ALA A 290 -16.83 2.44 9.84
C ALA A 290 -18.09 1.75 10.40
N ASN A 291 -18.85 1.06 9.53
CA ASN A 291 -20.05 0.34 9.91
C ASN A 291 -19.80 -1.15 10.25
N SER A 292 -18.56 -1.64 10.10
CA SER A 292 -18.13 -2.96 10.55
C SER A 292 -17.35 -2.85 11.88
N PRO A 293 -17.92 -3.21 13.02
CA PRO A 293 -17.22 -3.14 14.30
C PRO A 293 -15.93 -3.98 14.33
N VAL A 294 -15.88 -5.09 13.60
CA VAL A 294 -14.72 -5.98 13.53
C VAL A 294 -13.59 -5.32 12.75
N LEU A 295 -13.87 -4.86 11.52
CA LEU A 295 -12.86 -4.25 10.65
C LEU A 295 -12.39 -2.89 11.18
N LEU A 296 -13.29 -2.07 11.71
CA LEU A 296 -12.92 -0.80 12.33
C LEU A 296 -11.98 -1.03 13.53
N ASN A 297 -12.28 -2.03 14.37
CA ASN A 297 -11.46 -2.35 15.53
C ASN A 297 -10.10 -2.94 15.13
N TYR A 298 -10.04 -3.71 14.04
CA TYR A 298 -8.81 -4.18 13.42
C TYR A 298 -7.96 -3.02 12.87
N CYS A 299 -8.57 -2.10 12.15
CA CYS A 299 -7.86 -0.92 11.65
C CYS A 299 -7.32 -0.04 12.78
N ARG A 300 -8.04 0.09 13.90
CA ARG A 300 -7.55 0.79 15.11
C ARG A 300 -6.31 0.14 15.70
N ASP A 301 -6.32 -1.19 15.83
CA ASP A 301 -5.18 -1.95 16.36
C ASP A 301 -3.91 -1.68 15.54
N ILE A 302 -4.01 -1.71 14.21
CA ILE A 302 -2.88 -1.49 13.31
C ILE A 302 -2.46 -0.01 13.30
N TYR A 303 -3.41 0.92 13.18
CA TYR A 303 -3.12 2.36 13.14
C TYR A 303 -2.37 2.84 14.39
N GLN A 304 -2.67 2.23 15.56
CA GLN A 304 -2.05 2.57 16.84
C GLN A 304 -0.73 1.83 17.11
N MET A 305 -0.23 1.01 16.16
CA MET A 305 1.12 0.46 16.25
C MET A 305 2.16 1.59 16.11
N PRO A 306 3.27 1.56 16.89
CA PRO A 306 4.33 2.55 16.76
C PRO A 306 4.82 2.69 15.32
N GLY A 307 4.91 3.91 14.82
CA GLY A 307 5.38 4.23 13.48
C GLY A 307 4.35 4.10 12.36
N VAL A 308 3.17 3.52 12.60
CA VAL A 308 2.14 3.35 11.55
C VAL A 308 1.36 4.63 11.29
N ALA A 309 0.89 5.31 12.34
CA ALA A 309 0.13 6.55 12.19
C ALA A 309 0.90 7.63 11.41
N GLU A 310 2.21 7.70 11.62
CA GLU A 310 3.12 8.65 10.96
C GLU A 310 3.28 8.39 9.45
N THR A 311 2.89 7.20 8.97
CA THR A 311 2.87 6.89 7.53
C THR A 311 1.59 7.32 6.83
N VAL A 312 0.57 7.77 7.58
CA VAL A 312 -0.75 8.15 7.08
C VAL A 312 -0.82 9.67 6.87
N ASP A 313 -1.19 10.08 5.68
CA ASP A 313 -1.59 11.46 5.36
C ASP A 313 -2.93 11.41 4.61
N MET A 314 -4.03 11.45 5.37
CA MET A 314 -5.38 11.34 4.82
C MET A 314 -5.72 12.53 3.91
N HIS A 315 -5.13 13.70 4.18
CA HIS A 315 -5.34 14.88 3.34
C HIS A 315 -4.78 14.65 1.93
N GLN A 316 -3.50 14.23 1.81
CA GLN A 316 -2.90 13.91 0.53
C GLN A 316 -3.55 12.69 -0.15
N ILE A 317 -4.03 11.71 0.61
CA ILE A 317 -4.80 10.58 0.07
C ILE A 317 -6.04 11.11 -0.65
N LYS A 318 -6.85 11.93 0.01
CA LYS A 318 -8.09 12.48 -0.58
C LYS A 318 -7.79 13.39 -1.76
N GLU A 319 -6.84 14.29 -1.65
CA GLU A 319 -6.45 15.17 -2.74
C GLU A 319 -6.04 14.41 -3.99
N HIS A 320 -5.23 13.36 -3.83
CA HIS A 320 -4.83 12.56 -4.98
C HIS A 320 -6.03 11.99 -5.74
N TYR A 321 -6.86 11.21 -5.05
CA TYR A 321 -7.95 10.51 -5.72
C TYR A 321 -8.97 11.50 -6.33
N PHE A 322 -9.33 12.54 -5.60
CA PHE A 322 -10.36 13.46 -6.08
C PHE A 322 -9.87 14.55 -7.05
N CYS A 323 -8.55 14.76 -7.16
CA CYS A 323 -8.00 15.84 -7.98
C CYS A 323 -7.13 15.39 -9.15
N SER A 324 -6.62 14.13 -9.17
CA SER A 324 -5.70 13.68 -10.21
C SER A 324 -6.35 13.18 -11.49
N HIS A 325 -7.65 12.88 -11.48
CA HIS A 325 -8.37 12.30 -12.62
C HIS A 325 -9.57 13.17 -13.00
N PRO A 326 -9.37 14.25 -13.78
CA PRO A 326 -10.44 15.19 -14.14
C PRO A 326 -11.58 14.54 -14.95
N ASP A 327 -11.34 13.42 -15.63
CA ASP A 327 -12.38 12.67 -16.31
C ASP A 327 -13.38 12.01 -15.36
N LEU A 328 -12.96 11.69 -14.14
CA LEU A 328 -13.84 11.10 -13.12
C LEU A 328 -14.41 12.17 -12.17
N ASN A 329 -13.65 13.23 -11.88
CA ASN A 329 -14.05 14.34 -11.02
C ASN A 329 -13.58 15.67 -11.59
N LYS A 330 -14.29 16.20 -12.54
CA LYS A 330 -13.92 17.35 -13.36
C LYS A 330 -13.47 18.58 -12.57
N PHE A 331 -14.15 18.88 -11.48
CA PHE A 331 -13.93 20.09 -10.68
C PHE A 331 -13.15 19.86 -9.41
N SER A 332 -12.59 18.66 -9.22
CA SER A 332 -11.75 18.32 -8.05
C SER A 332 -12.41 18.62 -6.71
N ILE A 333 -13.71 18.33 -6.59
CA ILE A 333 -14.43 18.47 -5.32
C ILE A 333 -14.03 17.32 -4.40
N ILE A 334 -13.55 17.65 -3.22
CA ILE A 334 -13.11 16.68 -2.21
C ILE A 334 -14.22 16.50 -1.17
N PRO A 335 -14.77 15.29 -0.99
CA PRO A 335 -15.77 15.00 0.06
C PRO A 335 -15.20 15.21 1.47
N ARG A 336 -16.05 15.64 2.42
CA ARG A 336 -15.58 15.94 3.78
C ARG A 336 -15.33 14.73 4.65
N GLY A 337 -16.29 13.82 4.72
CA GLY A 337 -16.28 12.77 5.72
C GLY A 337 -16.05 11.41 5.17
N PRO A 338 -15.93 10.39 6.04
CA PRO A 338 -16.44 10.31 7.42
C PRO A 338 -15.47 10.71 8.56
N ASP A 339 -14.31 11.30 8.30
CA ASP A 339 -13.25 11.57 9.29
C ASP A 339 -12.73 10.24 9.92
N PHE A 340 -12.36 9.34 9.05
CA PHE A 340 -11.99 7.97 9.41
C PHE A 340 -10.74 7.93 10.29
N GLU A 341 -9.78 8.80 10.04
CA GLU A 341 -8.54 8.89 10.83
C GLU A 341 -8.84 9.19 12.31
N ARG A 342 -9.80 10.08 12.60
CA ARG A 342 -10.26 10.31 13.96
C ARG A 342 -10.89 9.06 14.58
N MET A 343 -11.62 8.26 13.80
CA MET A 343 -12.20 7.00 14.29
C MET A 343 -11.13 5.99 14.67
N LEU A 344 -9.96 6.01 13.99
CA LEU A 344 -8.84 5.10 14.26
C LEU A 344 -8.10 5.41 15.57
N GLN A 345 -8.22 6.63 16.09
CA GLN A 345 -7.62 7.04 17.37
C GLN A 345 -8.38 6.51 18.60
N ALA A 346 -9.60 6.01 18.41
CA ALA A 346 -10.39 5.47 19.50
C ALA A 346 -9.80 4.14 20.01
N PRO A 347 -9.98 3.79 21.29
CA PRO A 347 -9.49 2.54 21.85
C PRO A 347 -10.00 1.31 21.09
N HIS A 348 -9.17 0.27 21.05
CA HIS A 348 -9.52 -1.05 20.51
C HIS A 348 -9.43 -2.13 21.59
N ASN A 349 -10.04 -3.31 21.34
CA ASN A 349 -10.01 -4.44 22.26
C ASN A 349 -9.34 -5.70 21.71
N ARG A 350 -8.58 -5.57 20.59
CA ARG A 350 -7.96 -6.70 19.88
C ARG A 350 -6.94 -7.46 20.73
N GLY A 351 -6.30 -6.84 21.71
CA GLY A 351 -5.45 -7.52 22.70
C GLY A 351 -6.15 -8.65 23.49
N SER A 352 -7.50 -8.67 23.51
CA SER A 352 -8.26 -9.76 24.13
C SER A 352 -8.03 -11.13 23.49
N PHE A 353 -7.62 -11.19 22.21
CA PHE A 353 -7.28 -12.44 21.53
C PHE A 353 -6.04 -13.11 22.11
N GLU A 354 -5.03 -12.35 22.53
CA GLU A 354 -3.82 -12.88 23.20
C GLU A 354 -4.15 -13.48 24.56
N VAL A 355 -5.06 -12.84 25.31
CA VAL A 355 -5.51 -13.36 26.63
C VAL A 355 -6.25 -14.69 26.46
N LYS A 356 -7.11 -14.79 25.45
CA LYS A 356 -7.83 -16.04 25.16
C LYS A 356 -6.84 -17.18 24.81
N ARG A 357 -5.85 -16.91 23.97
CA ARG A 357 -4.81 -17.88 23.60
C ARG A 357 -4.03 -18.38 24.79
N ARG A 358 -3.54 -17.50 25.67
CA ARG A 358 -2.81 -17.87 26.90
C ARG A 358 -3.67 -18.77 27.80
N ARG A 359 -4.95 -18.51 27.93
CA ARG A 359 -5.88 -19.35 28.74
C ARG A 359 -6.08 -20.73 28.10
N ILE A 360 -6.22 -20.82 26.78
CA ILE A 360 -6.38 -22.08 26.04
C ILE A 360 -5.11 -22.92 26.16
N SER A 361 -3.92 -22.35 25.96
CA SER A 361 -2.65 -23.07 26.10
C SER A 361 -2.39 -23.53 27.53
N GLN A 362 -2.73 -22.74 28.55
CA GLN A 362 -2.62 -23.14 29.94
C GLN A 362 -3.61 -24.27 30.29
N ALA A 363 -4.83 -24.25 29.74
CA ALA A 363 -5.80 -25.32 29.92
C ALA A 363 -5.34 -26.62 29.24
N ALA A 364 -4.77 -26.55 28.03
CA ALA A 364 -4.25 -27.71 27.32
C ALA A 364 -3.08 -28.37 28.06
N VAL A 365 -2.12 -27.56 28.57
CA VAL A 365 -1.02 -28.08 29.39
C VAL A 365 -1.51 -28.75 30.66
N SER A 366 -2.51 -28.18 31.34
CA SER A 366 -3.10 -28.77 32.55
C SER A 366 -3.85 -30.08 32.30
N ASP A 367 -4.39 -30.29 31.10
CA ASP A 367 -5.08 -31.52 30.72
C ASP A 367 -4.07 -32.63 30.29
N GLU A 368 -2.95 -32.27 29.68
CA GLU A 368 -1.82 -33.19 29.41
C GLU A 368 -1.15 -33.66 30.69
N GLU A 369 -0.91 -32.77 31.67
CA GLU A 369 -0.38 -33.12 32.98
C GLU A 369 -1.34 -34.06 33.75
N LYS A 370 -2.64 -33.84 33.68
CA LYS A 370 -3.65 -34.75 34.29
C LYS A 370 -3.72 -36.11 33.60
N HIS A 371 -3.49 -36.17 32.29
CA HIS A 371 -3.41 -37.45 31.55
C HIS A 371 -2.13 -38.23 31.88
N SER A 372 -1.00 -37.54 32.01
CA SER A 372 0.29 -38.14 32.43
C SER A 372 0.21 -38.71 33.84
N LEU A 373 -0.39 -38.00 34.79
CA LEU A 373 -0.55 -38.49 36.19
C LEU A 373 -1.50 -39.69 36.27
N LYS A 374 -2.51 -39.80 35.41
CA LYS A 374 -3.41 -40.98 35.34
C LYS A 374 -2.77 -42.19 34.72
N SER A 375 -1.79 -42.05 33.81
CA SER A 375 -1.03 -43.14 33.24
C SER A 375 -0.05 -43.75 34.22
N ASP A 376 0.52 -42.96 35.15
CA ASP A 376 1.46 -43.44 36.18
C ASP A 376 0.76 -44.19 37.34
N GLU A 377 -0.49 -43.83 37.68
CA GLU A 377 -1.25 -44.58 38.69
C GLU A 377 -1.74 -45.95 38.21
N SER A 378 -1.86 -46.21 36.89
CA SER A 378 -2.24 -47.48 36.35
C SER A 378 -1.12 -48.54 36.32
N VAL A 379 0.12 -48.15 36.51
CA VAL A 379 1.31 -49.03 36.53
C VAL A 379 1.65 -49.57 37.94
N VAL A 380 1.16 -48.91 39.01
CA VAL A 380 1.46 -49.29 40.42
C VAL A 380 0.46 -50.31 41.00
N SER A 381 -0.62 -50.65 40.29
CA SER A 381 -1.62 -51.61 40.80
C SER A 381 -1.45 -53.07 40.35
N THR A 382 -0.30 -53.41 39.73
CA THR A 382 -0.01 -54.79 39.26
C THR A 382 1.38 -55.26 39.70
N LEU A 383 1.61 -55.25 41.01
CA LEU A 383 2.70 -56.02 41.65
C LEU A 383 2.21 -56.65 42.96
#